data_12b738f4783f23d797eef0277a827b76
#
_entry.id   12b738f4783f23d797eef0277a827b76
#
_cell.length_a   1.000
_cell.length_b   1.000
_cell.length_c   1.000
_cell.angle_alpha   90.00
_cell.angle_beta   90.00
_cell.angle_gamma   90.00
#
_symmetry.space_group_name_H-M   'P 1'
#
loop_
_entity.id
_entity.type
_entity.pdbx_description
1 polymer ?
#
loop_
_entity_poly.entity_id
_entity_poly.type
_entity_poly.pdbx_seq_one_letter_code
_entity_poly.pdbx_strand_id
1 'polypeptide(L)'
;FFSSDTGNTWTSANNGLTSSTIYSFLINNSDIFVGTSADGLFLSTNNGASWNAQNTGLASSFVHSLAVSGSNLFAGSNYKGMYRSTNNGNSWSQINNGLTSTFINSILATTNELFVGTVNGLFMSADTGNTWVQSDSGITNKFIIAVAKLGSHLIAASYLNEVYLSVNNGSTWNLLNNGLPTGGSSSLVISGSNIFLGTYQNGVFLSADTGNTWNAVNNG
;
A
#
# COMPACT_ATOMS: atom_id res chain seq x y z
N PHE A 1 7.39 -12.52 13.64
CA PHE A 1 7.65 -13.97 13.69
C PHE A 1 8.14 -14.44 12.32
N PHE A 2 8.96 -15.49 12.29
CA PHE A 2 9.49 -16.11 11.10
C PHE A 2 9.23 -17.63 11.15
N SER A 3 8.84 -18.20 9.99
CA SER A 3 8.69 -19.64 9.80
C SER A 3 9.62 -20.10 8.69
N SER A 4 10.36 -21.19 8.92
CA SER A 4 11.18 -21.87 7.93
C SER A 4 10.56 -23.18 7.41
N ASP A 5 9.35 -23.53 7.88
CA ASP A 5 8.66 -24.78 7.63
C ASP A 5 7.24 -24.58 7.09
N THR A 6 7.07 -23.57 6.23
CA THR A 6 5.79 -23.23 5.56
C THR A 6 4.64 -22.89 6.52
N GLY A 7 4.98 -22.31 7.68
CA GLY A 7 4.00 -21.83 8.66
C GLY A 7 3.59 -22.84 9.74
N ASN A 8 4.23 -24.05 9.78
CA ASN A 8 3.94 -25.05 10.81
C ASN A 8 4.46 -24.60 12.19
N THR A 9 5.63 -23.98 12.24
CA THR A 9 6.19 -23.38 13.45
C THR A 9 6.63 -21.94 13.22
N TRP A 10 6.56 -21.12 14.27
CA TRP A 10 6.91 -19.71 14.23
C TRP A 10 7.84 -19.33 15.36
N THR A 11 8.95 -18.68 15.03
CA THR A 11 9.91 -18.14 15.99
C THR A 11 9.87 -16.62 16.02
N SER A 12 10.21 -16.03 17.16
CA SER A 12 10.29 -14.58 17.28
C SER A 12 11.43 -14.04 16.41
N ALA A 13 11.16 -13.00 15.62
CA ALA A 13 12.11 -12.35 14.71
C ALA A 13 12.04 -10.82 14.88
N ASN A 14 12.14 -10.32 16.10
CA ASN A 14 11.99 -8.92 16.45
C ASN A 14 13.19 -8.30 17.18
N ASN A 15 14.36 -8.94 17.11
CA ASN A 15 15.58 -8.40 17.72
C ASN A 15 15.96 -7.05 17.07
N GLY A 16 15.96 -5.99 17.85
CA GLY A 16 16.20 -4.60 17.40
C GLY A 16 14.94 -3.84 16.99
N LEU A 17 13.76 -4.49 16.86
CA LEU A 17 12.49 -3.76 16.72
C LEU A 17 12.05 -3.22 18.08
N THR A 18 11.83 -1.92 18.14
CA THR A 18 11.32 -1.24 19.33
C THR A 18 9.80 -1.11 19.31
N SER A 19 9.19 -1.09 18.12
CA SER A 19 7.72 -1.07 17.94
C SER A 19 7.16 -2.48 17.79
N SER A 20 6.04 -2.74 18.43
CA SER A 20 5.32 -4.01 18.34
C SER A 20 4.31 -4.08 17.20
N THR A 21 3.96 -2.94 16.59
CA THR A 21 2.94 -2.87 15.54
C THR A 21 3.57 -2.56 14.20
N ILE A 22 3.49 -3.52 13.28
CA ILE A 22 3.98 -3.41 11.91
C ILE A 22 2.77 -3.14 10.99
N TYR A 23 2.86 -2.11 10.15
CA TYR A 23 1.83 -1.75 9.18
C TYR A 23 2.19 -2.11 7.76
N SER A 24 3.46 -2.09 7.42
CA SER A 24 3.91 -2.37 6.07
C SER A 24 5.16 -3.22 6.05
N PHE A 25 5.29 -3.98 4.98
CA PHE A 25 6.38 -4.90 4.74
C PHE A 25 6.81 -4.77 3.28
N LEU A 26 8.12 -4.66 3.04
CA LEU A 26 8.69 -4.57 1.70
C LEU A 26 9.95 -5.42 1.62
N ILE A 27 10.04 -6.24 0.57
CA ILE A 27 11.28 -6.97 0.22
C ILE A 27 11.89 -6.26 -0.99
N ASN A 28 13.15 -5.86 -0.87
CA ASN A 28 13.97 -5.32 -1.95
C ASN A 28 15.25 -6.14 -2.05
N ASN A 29 15.33 -7.03 -3.03
CA ASN A 29 16.37 -8.08 -3.13
C ASN A 29 16.40 -8.96 -1.86
N SER A 30 17.52 -8.97 -1.11
CA SER A 30 17.66 -9.67 0.17
C SER A 30 17.25 -8.82 1.39
N ASP A 31 17.02 -7.54 1.19
CA ASP A 31 16.71 -6.61 2.27
C ASP A 31 15.22 -6.59 2.59
N ILE A 32 14.89 -6.59 3.87
CA ILE A 32 13.52 -6.54 4.35
C ILE A 32 13.31 -5.23 5.10
N PHE A 33 12.35 -4.44 4.63
CA PHE A 33 11.94 -3.20 5.29
C PHE A 33 10.57 -3.38 5.96
N VAL A 34 10.42 -2.81 7.15
CA VAL A 34 9.14 -2.74 7.84
C VAL A 34 8.83 -1.32 8.29
N GLY A 35 7.61 -0.89 8.03
CA GLY A 35 7.05 0.36 8.56
C GLY A 35 6.24 0.10 9.82
N THR A 36 6.44 0.93 10.84
CA THR A 36 5.84 0.75 12.16
C THR A 36 4.89 1.89 12.52
N SER A 37 4.12 1.68 13.59
CA SER A 37 3.16 2.68 14.09
C SER A 37 3.78 3.81 14.91
N ALA A 38 5.01 3.64 15.44
CA ALA A 38 5.54 4.57 16.44
C ALA A 38 7.02 4.92 16.27
N ASP A 39 7.83 4.05 15.61
CA ASP A 39 9.29 4.17 15.60
C ASP A 39 9.87 4.29 14.18
N GLY A 40 9.00 4.56 13.19
CA GLY A 40 9.40 4.79 11.81
C GLY A 40 9.65 3.49 11.05
N LEU A 41 10.81 3.40 10.40
CA LEU A 41 11.17 2.35 9.48
C LEU A 41 12.39 1.58 9.98
N PHE A 42 12.36 0.26 9.82
CA PHE A 42 13.48 -0.64 10.13
C PHE A 42 13.87 -1.48 8.92
N LEU A 43 15.14 -1.82 8.86
CA LEU A 43 15.75 -2.69 7.85
C LEU A 43 16.36 -3.91 8.51
N SER A 44 16.10 -5.08 7.92
CA SER A 44 16.86 -6.31 8.16
C SER A 44 17.58 -6.72 6.88
N THR A 45 18.88 -7.03 6.98
CA THR A 45 19.74 -7.58 5.92
C THR A 45 20.08 -9.05 6.15
N ASN A 46 19.43 -9.69 7.13
CA ASN A 46 19.71 -11.06 7.57
C ASN A 46 18.42 -11.87 7.81
N ASN A 47 17.47 -11.73 6.89
CA ASN A 47 16.19 -12.46 6.91
C ASN A 47 15.39 -12.30 8.22
N GLY A 48 15.40 -11.10 8.81
CA GLY A 48 14.64 -10.79 10.01
C GLY A 48 15.33 -11.22 11.33
N ALA A 49 16.55 -11.73 11.28
CA ALA A 49 17.30 -12.12 12.50
C ALA A 49 17.63 -10.89 13.38
N SER A 50 17.86 -9.74 12.77
CA SER A 50 17.98 -8.46 13.47
C SER A 50 17.52 -7.29 12.62
N TRP A 51 17.13 -6.19 13.28
CA TRP A 51 16.57 -4.99 12.66
C TRP A 51 17.30 -3.73 13.12
N ASN A 52 17.52 -2.82 12.18
CA ASN A 52 18.15 -1.53 12.42
C ASN A 52 17.24 -0.40 11.94
N ALA A 53 17.09 0.64 12.74
CA ALA A 53 16.28 1.80 12.36
C ALA A 53 16.91 2.55 11.18
N GLN A 54 16.09 2.96 10.21
CA GLN A 54 16.47 3.67 8.98
C GLN A 54 15.66 4.97 8.83
N ASN A 55 15.78 5.85 9.80
CA ASN A 55 14.93 7.03 9.93
C ASN A 55 15.60 8.37 9.57
N THR A 56 16.83 8.37 9.03
CA THR A 56 17.52 9.60 8.64
C THR A 56 16.72 10.38 7.59
N GLY A 57 16.27 11.59 7.91
CA GLY A 57 15.42 12.43 7.05
C GLY A 57 13.93 12.07 7.07
N LEU A 58 13.54 10.99 7.75
CA LEU A 58 12.14 10.61 7.92
C LEU A 58 11.55 11.35 9.13
N ALA A 59 10.75 12.38 8.86
CA ALA A 59 10.13 13.20 9.93
C ALA A 59 8.86 12.57 10.53
N SER A 60 8.56 11.30 10.19
CA SER A 60 7.39 10.57 10.69
C SER A 60 7.82 9.30 11.39
N SER A 61 7.28 9.08 12.58
CA SER A 61 7.40 7.82 13.29
C SER A 61 6.37 6.77 12.86
N PHE A 62 5.33 7.15 12.10
CA PHE A 62 4.29 6.26 11.63
C PHE A 62 4.41 6.04 10.11
N VAL A 63 4.98 4.91 9.70
CA VAL A 63 5.11 4.49 8.29
C VAL A 63 4.06 3.44 7.97
N HIS A 64 3.07 3.83 7.17
CA HIS A 64 1.89 3.01 6.90
C HIS A 64 2.04 2.14 5.65
N SER A 65 2.76 2.61 4.63
CA SER A 65 2.92 1.91 3.36
C SER A 65 4.33 2.05 2.81
N LEU A 66 4.79 1.02 2.11
CA LEU A 66 6.11 0.95 1.48
C LEU A 66 5.98 0.45 0.05
N ALA A 67 6.80 0.97 -0.85
CA ALA A 67 6.90 0.50 -2.23
C ALA A 67 8.31 0.67 -2.78
N VAL A 68 8.62 -0.05 -3.86
CA VAL A 68 9.89 0.05 -4.59
C VAL A 68 9.62 0.19 -6.09
N SER A 69 10.39 1.04 -6.76
CA SER A 69 10.45 1.10 -8.22
C SER A 69 11.88 1.44 -8.65
N GLY A 70 12.49 0.52 -9.40
CA GLY A 70 13.91 0.60 -9.73
C GLY A 70 14.79 0.65 -8.48
N SER A 71 15.64 1.66 -8.37
CA SER A 71 16.48 1.90 -7.18
C SER A 71 15.82 2.77 -6.11
N ASN A 72 14.60 3.27 -6.35
CA ASN A 72 13.92 4.15 -5.42
C ASN A 72 13.03 3.36 -4.46
N LEU A 73 13.15 3.64 -3.18
CA LEU A 73 12.20 3.22 -2.15
C LEU A 73 11.25 4.38 -1.83
N PHE A 74 10.01 4.05 -1.57
CA PHE A 74 8.96 5.00 -1.22
C PHE A 74 8.32 4.59 0.10
N ALA A 75 8.10 5.57 0.97
CA ALA A 75 7.43 5.40 2.25
C ALA A 75 6.29 6.40 2.37
N GLY A 76 5.09 5.90 2.63
CA GLY A 76 3.91 6.69 2.95
C GLY A 76 3.67 6.71 4.44
N SER A 77 3.48 7.90 4.97
CA SER A 77 3.30 8.09 6.40
C SER A 77 1.90 8.61 6.73
N ASN A 78 1.50 8.41 7.98
CA ASN A 78 0.38 9.16 8.53
C ASN A 78 0.89 10.55 8.95
N TYR A 79 0.19 11.60 8.52
CA TYR A 79 0.39 13.02 8.86
C TYR A 79 1.58 13.75 8.22
N LYS A 80 2.53 13.06 7.57
CA LYS A 80 3.72 13.70 6.97
C LYS A 80 3.85 13.48 5.47
N GLY A 81 2.95 12.69 4.86
CA GLY A 81 2.90 12.44 3.41
C GLY A 81 3.93 11.42 2.95
N MET A 82 4.48 11.66 1.78
CA MET A 82 5.35 10.76 1.05
C MET A 82 6.84 11.09 1.25
N TYR A 83 7.64 10.03 1.29
CA TYR A 83 9.10 10.09 1.31
C TYR A 83 9.69 9.19 0.23
N ARG A 84 10.86 9.57 -0.28
CA ARG A 84 11.67 8.78 -1.22
C ARG A 84 13.08 8.63 -0.68
N SER A 85 13.63 7.42 -0.81
CA SER A 85 15.05 7.13 -0.66
C SER A 85 15.63 6.67 -1.99
N THR A 86 16.80 7.17 -2.36
CA THR A 86 17.59 6.78 -3.55
C THR A 86 18.85 5.99 -3.17
N ASN A 87 19.02 5.66 -1.89
CA ASN A 87 20.21 5.02 -1.33
C ASN A 87 19.85 3.84 -0.38
N ASN A 88 18.87 3.05 -0.82
CA ASN A 88 18.42 1.84 -0.13
C ASN A 88 18.00 2.10 1.34
N GLY A 89 17.26 3.19 1.59
CA GLY A 89 16.72 3.50 2.91
C GLY A 89 17.70 4.20 3.87
N ASN A 90 18.96 4.42 3.48
CA ASN A 90 19.94 5.09 4.36
C ASN A 90 19.56 6.55 4.67
N SER A 91 18.86 7.22 3.75
CA SER A 91 18.25 8.51 4.00
C SER A 91 16.99 8.72 3.16
N TRP A 92 16.10 9.58 3.66
CA TRP A 92 14.79 9.87 3.09
C TRP A 92 14.61 11.36 2.85
N SER A 93 13.99 11.69 1.73
CA SER A 93 13.58 13.07 1.40
C SER A 93 12.08 13.11 1.22
N GLN A 94 11.44 14.13 1.79
CA GLN A 94 10.00 14.35 1.63
C GLN A 94 9.68 14.77 0.20
N ILE A 95 8.60 14.21 -0.39
CA ILE A 95 8.19 14.42 -1.78
C ILE A 95 6.69 14.74 -1.86
N ASN A 96 6.23 15.84 -1.28
CA ASN A 96 4.81 16.19 -1.14
C ASN A 96 4.32 17.28 -2.10
N ASN A 97 5.12 17.74 -3.05
CA ASN A 97 4.72 18.84 -3.94
C ASN A 97 3.48 18.47 -4.78
N GLY A 98 2.34 19.12 -4.52
CA GLY A 98 1.04 18.81 -5.14
C GLY A 98 0.15 17.83 -4.35
N LEU A 99 0.67 17.15 -3.31
CA LEU A 99 -0.17 16.38 -2.39
C LEU A 99 -0.96 17.31 -1.46
N THR A 100 -2.27 17.25 -1.55
CA THR A 100 -3.17 17.99 -0.64
C THR A 100 -3.56 17.16 0.59
N SER A 101 -3.20 15.88 0.62
CA SER A 101 -3.40 14.98 1.76
C SER A 101 -2.08 14.34 2.16
N THR A 102 -1.77 14.41 3.44
CA THR A 102 -0.53 13.85 4.02
C THR A 102 -0.76 12.54 4.78
N PHE A 103 -1.97 11.98 4.70
CA PHE A 103 -2.31 10.68 5.27
C PHE A 103 -2.31 9.63 4.15
N ILE A 104 -1.21 8.88 4.04
CA ILE A 104 -0.98 7.92 2.95
C ILE A 104 -1.34 6.52 3.41
N ASN A 105 -2.37 5.94 2.81
CA ASN A 105 -2.84 4.57 3.13
C ASN A 105 -2.15 3.52 2.27
N SER A 106 -1.92 3.80 0.99
CA SER A 106 -1.33 2.83 0.06
C SER A 106 -0.47 3.50 -0.99
N ILE A 107 0.52 2.77 -1.48
CA ILE A 107 1.40 3.17 -2.58
C ILE A 107 1.38 2.05 -3.62
N LEU A 108 1.06 2.37 -4.86
CA LEU A 108 1.34 1.54 -6.02
C LEU A 108 2.49 2.19 -6.80
N ALA A 109 3.62 1.52 -6.87
CA ALA A 109 4.75 1.93 -7.69
C ALA A 109 4.82 1.06 -8.95
N THR A 110 4.81 1.69 -10.12
CA THR A 110 5.06 1.06 -11.41
C THR A 110 6.44 1.47 -11.92
N THR A 111 6.82 1.04 -13.13
CA THR A 111 8.11 1.43 -13.71
C THR A 111 8.26 2.95 -13.87
N ASN A 112 7.16 3.64 -14.24
CA ASN A 112 7.20 5.05 -14.63
C ASN A 112 6.31 5.95 -13.76
N GLU A 113 5.44 5.37 -12.94
CA GLU A 113 4.39 6.12 -12.25
C GLU A 113 4.22 5.64 -10.82
N LEU A 114 3.76 6.54 -9.98
CA LEU A 114 3.32 6.26 -8.62
C LEU A 114 1.86 6.66 -8.48
N PHE A 115 1.10 5.83 -7.79
CA PHE A 115 -0.26 6.14 -7.34
C PHE A 115 -0.31 6.01 -5.83
N VAL A 116 -0.92 6.97 -5.17
CA VAL A 116 -1.10 6.94 -3.72
C VAL A 116 -2.56 7.14 -3.35
N GLY A 117 -3.08 6.19 -2.57
CA GLY A 117 -4.37 6.29 -1.93
C GLY A 117 -4.24 7.02 -0.60
N THR A 118 -5.10 8.01 -0.40
CA THR A 118 -5.11 8.86 0.80
C THR A 118 -6.52 8.92 1.41
N VAL A 119 -6.65 9.56 2.56
CA VAL A 119 -7.98 9.83 3.15
C VAL A 119 -8.80 10.86 2.34
N ASN A 120 -8.16 11.62 1.43
CA ASN A 120 -8.80 12.68 0.64
C ASN A 120 -8.67 12.47 -0.87
N GLY A 121 -8.61 11.23 -1.33
CA GLY A 121 -8.57 10.88 -2.74
C GLY A 121 -7.32 10.13 -3.15
N LEU A 122 -7.18 9.98 -4.45
CA LEU A 122 -6.06 9.32 -5.10
C LEU A 122 -5.23 10.33 -5.87
N PHE A 123 -3.91 10.23 -5.74
CA PHE A 123 -2.95 11.07 -6.44
C PHE A 123 -2.01 10.25 -7.29
N MET A 124 -1.54 10.84 -8.38
CA MET A 124 -0.58 10.23 -9.30
C MET A 124 0.64 11.13 -9.48
N SER A 125 1.80 10.51 -9.61
CA SER A 125 3.04 11.15 -10.05
C SER A 125 3.63 10.40 -11.24
N ALA A 126 4.02 11.13 -12.28
CA ALA A 126 4.71 10.59 -13.46
C ALA A 126 6.22 10.92 -13.45
N ASP A 127 6.74 11.48 -12.35
CA ASP A 127 8.11 11.98 -12.22
C ASP A 127 8.80 11.50 -10.92
N THR A 128 8.50 10.25 -10.55
CA THR A 128 9.06 9.58 -9.34
C THR A 128 8.78 10.32 -8.04
N GLY A 129 7.62 11.00 -7.95
CA GLY A 129 7.15 11.69 -6.76
C GLY A 129 7.60 13.15 -6.63
N ASN A 130 8.28 13.72 -7.65
CA ASN A 130 8.67 15.13 -7.58
C ASN A 130 7.46 16.06 -7.62
N THR A 131 6.43 15.68 -8.40
CA THR A 131 5.14 16.38 -8.42
C THR A 131 3.98 15.38 -8.39
N TRP A 132 2.86 15.78 -7.76
CA TRP A 132 1.65 15.00 -7.65
C TRP A 132 0.45 15.74 -8.21
N VAL A 133 -0.41 15.02 -8.91
CA VAL A 133 -1.70 15.51 -9.40
C VAL A 133 -2.81 14.63 -8.88
N GLN A 134 -3.96 15.21 -8.59
CA GLN A 134 -5.15 14.47 -8.20
C GLN A 134 -5.65 13.62 -9.38
N SER A 135 -5.95 12.34 -9.13
CA SER A 135 -6.25 11.32 -10.13
C SER A 135 -7.46 10.49 -9.70
N ASP A 136 -8.55 11.13 -9.30
CA ASP A 136 -9.72 10.51 -8.69
C ASP A 136 -11.06 10.96 -9.28
N SER A 137 -11.06 11.39 -10.55
CA SER A 137 -12.30 11.74 -11.26
C SER A 137 -13.22 10.52 -11.39
N GLY A 138 -14.45 10.61 -10.87
CA GLY A 138 -15.41 9.52 -10.81
C GLY A 138 -15.37 8.72 -9.49
N ILE A 139 -14.37 8.89 -8.64
CA ILE A 139 -14.35 8.33 -7.28
C ILE A 139 -15.25 9.20 -6.38
N THR A 140 -16.28 8.62 -5.81
CA THR A 140 -17.21 9.30 -4.89
C THR A 140 -16.72 9.25 -3.45
N ASN A 141 -16.21 8.12 -3.00
CA ASN A 141 -15.63 7.98 -1.67
C ASN A 141 -14.12 8.21 -1.71
N LYS A 142 -13.67 9.33 -1.19
CA LYS A 142 -12.28 9.77 -1.26
C LYS A 142 -11.35 9.09 -0.25
N PHE A 143 -11.85 8.32 0.71
CA PHE A 143 -11.00 7.57 1.61
C PHE A 143 -10.49 6.29 0.93
N ILE A 144 -9.40 6.40 0.17
CA ILE A 144 -8.80 5.29 -0.57
C ILE A 144 -7.87 4.50 0.35
N ILE A 145 -8.16 3.21 0.52
CA ILE A 145 -7.37 2.31 1.39
C ILE A 145 -6.33 1.52 0.63
N ALA A 146 -6.59 1.24 -0.64
CA ALA A 146 -5.69 0.46 -1.49
C ALA A 146 -5.79 0.86 -2.95
N VAL A 147 -4.68 0.80 -3.66
CA VAL A 147 -4.60 0.90 -5.11
C VAL A 147 -3.71 -0.22 -5.65
N ALA A 148 -4.13 -0.86 -6.75
CA ALA A 148 -3.43 -2.00 -7.35
C ALA A 148 -3.53 -1.95 -8.88
N LYS A 149 -2.68 -2.73 -9.58
CA LYS A 149 -2.65 -2.80 -11.04
C LYS A 149 -2.98 -4.22 -11.51
N LEU A 150 -3.96 -4.34 -12.40
CA LEU A 150 -4.37 -5.58 -13.06
C LEU A 150 -4.15 -5.43 -14.59
N GLY A 151 -3.05 -5.94 -15.09
CA GLY A 151 -2.66 -5.72 -16.48
C GLY A 151 -2.47 -4.24 -16.78
N SER A 152 -3.25 -3.68 -17.70
CA SER A 152 -3.28 -2.23 -18.00
C SER A 152 -4.25 -1.44 -17.12
N HIS A 153 -5.09 -2.10 -16.32
CA HIS A 153 -6.12 -1.47 -15.51
C HIS A 153 -5.59 -1.12 -14.12
N LEU A 154 -6.14 -0.05 -13.54
CA LEU A 154 -5.94 0.29 -12.15
C LEU A 154 -7.23 -0.02 -11.37
N ILE A 155 -7.06 -0.58 -10.18
CA ILE A 155 -8.14 -0.88 -9.24
C ILE A 155 -7.89 -0.07 -7.98
N ALA A 156 -8.88 0.64 -7.48
CA ALA A 156 -8.83 1.34 -6.21
C ALA A 156 -9.96 0.86 -5.31
N ALA A 157 -9.67 0.65 -4.03
CA ALA A 157 -10.67 0.33 -3.03
C ALA A 157 -10.77 1.46 -2.00
N SER A 158 -12.00 1.86 -1.70
CA SER A 158 -12.29 2.84 -0.65
C SER A 158 -12.65 2.17 0.68
N TYR A 159 -12.62 2.94 1.75
CA TYR A 159 -12.97 2.48 3.09
C TYR A 159 -14.41 1.93 3.20
N LEU A 160 -15.36 2.38 2.35
CA LEU A 160 -16.77 1.96 2.41
C LEU A 160 -17.14 0.79 1.48
N ASN A 161 -16.21 -0.14 1.21
CA ASN A 161 -16.40 -1.28 0.29
C ASN A 161 -16.74 -0.86 -1.15
N GLU A 162 -16.33 0.30 -1.58
CA GLU A 162 -16.45 0.71 -2.96
C GLU A 162 -15.16 0.38 -3.71
N VAL A 163 -15.28 -0.35 -4.81
CA VAL A 163 -14.16 -0.67 -5.69
C VAL A 163 -14.34 0.08 -7.00
N TYR A 164 -13.28 0.69 -7.47
CA TYR A 164 -13.25 1.48 -8.69
C TYR A 164 -12.25 0.92 -9.69
N LEU A 165 -12.62 0.95 -10.96
CA LEU A 165 -11.79 0.57 -12.09
C LEU A 165 -11.44 1.80 -12.92
N SER A 166 -10.18 1.96 -13.26
CA SER A 166 -9.73 2.86 -14.31
C SER A 166 -9.09 2.05 -15.44
N VAL A 167 -9.53 2.32 -16.68
CA VAL A 167 -8.98 1.74 -17.92
C VAL A 167 -8.11 2.74 -18.69
N ASN A 168 -7.96 3.95 -18.17
CA ASN A 168 -7.24 5.07 -18.79
C ASN A 168 -6.21 5.69 -17.84
N ASN A 169 -5.49 4.81 -17.14
CA ASN A 169 -4.36 5.17 -16.29
C ASN A 169 -4.70 6.22 -15.20
N GLY A 170 -5.86 6.06 -14.54
CA GLY A 170 -6.30 6.92 -13.44
C GLY A 170 -6.97 8.23 -13.87
N SER A 171 -7.11 8.48 -15.18
CA SER A 171 -7.78 9.72 -15.65
C SER A 171 -9.24 9.77 -15.24
N THR A 172 -9.94 8.62 -15.29
CA THR A 172 -11.31 8.47 -14.79
C THR A 172 -11.51 7.09 -14.16
N TRP A 173 -12.47 7.01 -13.24
CA TRP A 173 -12.78 5.82 -12.47
C TRP A 173 -14.27 5.50 -12.51
N ASN A 174 -14.60 4.21 -12.65
CA ASN A 174 -15.95 3.70 -12.64
C ASN A 174 -16.15 2.79 -11.43
N LEU A 175 -17.28 2.95 -10.75
CA LEU A 175 -17.65 2.14 -9.59
C LEU A 175 -18.06 0.72 -10.02
N LEU A 176 -17.52 -0.30 -9.34
CA LEU A 176 -17.76 -1.72 -9.60
C LEU A 176 -18.10 -2.46 -8.29
N ASN A 177 -19.33 -2.30 -7.80
CA ASN A 177 -19.74 -2.82 -6.49
C ASN A 177 -20.74 -3.99 -6.54
N ASN A 178 -21.03 -4.54 -7.70
CA ASN A 178 -22.05 -5.59 -7.84
C ASN A 178 -21.66 -6.84 -7.04
N GLY A 179 -22.41 -7.15 -5.99
CA GLY A 179 -22.16 -8.27 -5.08
C GLY A 179 -21.36 -7.90 -3.81
N LEU A 180 -20.85 -6.68 -3.68
CA LEU A 180 -20.22 -6.22 -2.45
C LEU A 180 -21.26 -5.75 -1.42
N PRO A 181 -21.11 -6.14 -0.14
CA PRO A 181 -21.96 -5.64 0.94
C PRO A 181 -21.60 -4.19 1.29
N THR A 182 -22.50 -3.50 1.96
CA THR A 182 -22.17 -2.27 2.67
C THR A 182 -21.22 -2.60 3.84
N GLY A 183 -20.27 -1.71 4.15
CA GLY A 183 -19.33 -1.91 5.25
C GLY A 183 -17.99 -1.24 5.00
N GLY A 184 -16.93 -1.79 5.58
CA GLY A 184 -15.57 -1.25 5.47
C GLY A 184 -14.60 -2.23 4.82
N SER A 185 -13.83 -1.78 3.83
CA SER A 185 -12.71 -2.53 3.25
C SER A 185 -11.46 -2.40 4.10
N SER A 186 -10.67 -3.46 4.15
CA SER A 186 -9.40 -3.52 4.90
C SER A 186 -8.19 -3.73 4.00
N SER A 187 -8.35 -4.45 2.88
CA SER A 187 -7.24 -4.81 1.99
C SER A 187 -7.72 -5.13 0.58
N LEU A 188 -6.83 -4.97 -0.39
CA LEU A 188 -7.04 -5.33 -1.79
C LEU A 188 -5.79 -6.06 -2.30
N VAL A 189 -5.97 -7.22 -2.91
CA VAL A 189 -4.87 -8.02 -3.49
C VAL A 189 -5.26 -8.52 -4.86
N ILE A 190 -4.30 -8.53 -5.78
CA ILE A 190 -4.43 -9.11 -7.12
C ILE A 190 -3.57 -10.36 -7.20
N SER A 191 -4.16 -11.47 -7.68
CA SER A 191 -3.46 -12.73 -7.95
C SER A 191 -3.89 -13.28 -9.30
N GLY A 192 -2.97 -13.25 -10.27
CA GLY A 192 -3.31 -13.54 -11.68
C GLY A 192 -4.35 -12.55 -12.22
N SER A 193 -5.49 -13.08 -12.68
CA SER A 193 -6.64 -12.27 -13.12
C SER A 193 -7.67 -11.99 -12.02
N ASN A 194 -7.47 -12.53 -10.83
CA ASN A 194 -8.40 -12.43 -9.71
C ASN A 194 -8.11 -11.22 -8.85
N ILE A 195 -9.18 -10.57 -8.37
CA ILE A 195 -9.14 -9.48 -7.41
C ILE A 195 -9.76 -9.96 -6.11
N PHE A 196 -9.04 -9.85 -5.01
CA PHE A 196 -9.54 -10.17 -3.66
C PHE A 196 -9.68 -8.89 -2.85
N LEU A 197 -10.85 -8.72 -2.23
CA LEU A 197 -11.15 -7.63 -1.31
C LEU A 197 -11.38 -8.20 0.09
N GLY A 198 -10.55 -7.83 1.04
CA GLY A 198 -10.77 -8.08 2.46
C GLY A 198 -11.66 -7.00 3.05
N THR A 199 -12.61 -7.40 3.91
CA THR A 199 -13.52 -6.49 4.59
C THR A 199 -13.42 -6.64 6.10
N TYR A 200 -13.84 -5.63 6.87
CA TYR A 200 -13.76 -5.69 8.34
C TYR A 200 -14.76 -6.66 8.97
N GLN A 201 -15.90 -6.90 8.34
CA GLN A 201 -17.01 -7.64 8.97
C GLN A 201 -17.60 -8.78 8.12
N ASN A 202 -17.32 -8.78 6.81
CA ASN A 202 -17.98 -9.70 5.86
C ASN A 202 -16.99 -10.69 5.23
N GLY A 203 -15.75 -10.78 5.75
CA GLY A 203 -14.71 -11.68 5.25
C GLY A 203 -14.10 -11.22 3.92
N VAL A 204 -13.86 -12.17 3.02
CA VAL A 204 -13.16 -11.95 1.75
C VAL A 204 -14.10 -12.11 0.58
N PHE A 205 -14.00 -11.21 -0.39
CA PHE A 205 -14.71 -11.24 -1.67
C PHE A 205 -13.74 -11.43 -2.82
N LEU A 206 -14.14 -12.22 -3.81
CA LEU A 206 -13.39 -12.48 -5.04
C LEU A 206 -14.18 -11.96 -6.24
N SER A 207 -13.48 -11.26 -7.11
CA SER A 207 -13.90 -11.01 -8.48
C SER A 207 -12.92 -11.70 -9.45
N ALA A 208 -13.46 -12.49 -10.38
CA ALA A 208 -12.72 -13.13 -11.48
C ALA A 208 -12.97 -12.47 -12.85
N ASP A 209 -13.72 -11.37 -12.87
CA ASP A 209 -14.18 -10.67 -14.07
C ASP A 209 -13.83 -9.16 -14.04
N THR A 210 -12.66 -8.84 -13.53
CA THR A 210 -12.12 -7.48 -13.47
C THR A 210 -12.95 -6.52 -12.61
N GLY A 211 -13.64 -7.05 -11.58
CA GLY A 211 -14.43 -6.26 -10.64
C GLY A 211 -15.92 -6.12 -11.01
N ASN A 212 -16.38 -6.70 -12.15
CA ASN A 212 -17.78 -6.57 -12.57
C ASN A 212 -18.74 -7.28 -11.61
N THR A 213 -18.31 -8.42 -11.05
CA THR A 213 -19.09 -9.15 -10.03
C THR A 213 -18.19 -9.60 -8.89
N TRP A 214 -18.75 -9.64 -7.68
CA TRP A 214 -18.05 -10.05 -6.46
C TRP A 214 -18.80 -11.16 -5.74
N ASN A 215 -18.08 -12.20 -5.34
CA ASN A 215 -18.61 -13.34 -4.63
C ASN A 215 -17.86 -13.54 -3.32
N ALA A 216 -18.58 -13.82 -2.24
CA ALA A 216 -17.96 -14.15 -0.95
C ALA A 216 -17.22 -15.50 -1.05
N VAL A 217 -15.99 -15.57 -0.51
CA VAL A 217 -15.13 -16.76 -0.49
C VAL A 217 -14.72 -17.12 0.94
N ASN A 218 -15.71 -17.28 1.81
CA ASN A 218 -15.54 -17.42 3.26
C ASN A 218 -15.80 -18.86 3.77
N ASN A 219 -15.78 -19.87 2.89
CA ASN A 219 -16.00 -21.26 3.30
C ASN A 219 -14.75 -21.81 3.98
N GLY A 220 -14.87 -22.20 5.25
CA GLY A 220 -13.79 -22.75 6.08
C GLY A 220 -13.70 -22.15 7.46
#